data_12577742dd2b1919dba41d32b29efbc4
#
_entry.id   12577742dd2b1919dba41d32b29efbc4
#
_cell.length_a   1.000
_cell.length_b   1.000
_cell.length_c   1.000
_cell.angle_alpha   90.00
_cell.angle_beta   90.00
_cell.angle_gamma   90.00
#
_symmetry.space_group_name_H-M   'P 1'
#
loop_
_entity.id
_entity.type
_entity.pdbx_description
1 polymer ?
#
loop_
_entity_poly.entity_id
_entity_poly.type
_entity_poly.pdbx_seq_one_letter_code
_entity_poly.pdbx_strand_id
1 'polypeptide(L)'
;MKISELFPDVVTEDTEYEFKALLKQDNPVKWAKTIVGYANDQGGIIFVGVSNDGEAFGLDLNEIDQTKNLVARVNDRNIFPHVKISYMMRSVDETADHFVLGMKVLPAESVVRYREGDFNETVYCC
;
A
#
# COMPACT_ATOMS: atom_id res chain seq x y z
N MET A 1 -14.78 -12.95 1.96
CA MET A 1 -13.62 -13.75 1.55
C MET A 1 -12.38 -13.27 2.28
N LYS A 2 -11.63 -14.16 2.87
CA LYS A 2 -10.39 -13.80 3.56
C LYS A 2 -9.25 -13.54 2.57
N ILE A 3 -8.32 -12.67 2.95
CA ILE A 3 -7.16 -12.35 2.10
C ILE A 3 -6.34 -13.60 1.78
N SER A 4 -6.19 -14.51 2.73
CA SER A 4 -5.46 -15.76 2.47
C SER A 4 -6.11 -16.64 1.41
N GLU A 5 -7.41 -16.52 1.24
CA GLU A 5 -8.15 -17.24 0.19
C GLU A 5 -8.02 -16.53 -1.17
N LEU A 6 -7.99 -15.19 -1.16
CA LEU A 6 -7.92 -14.39 -2.38
C LEU A 6 -6.50 -14.33 -2.96
N PHE A 7 -5.50 -14.31 -2.08
CA PHE A 7 -4.08 -14.24 -2.45
C PHE A 7 -3.28 -15.40 -1.85
N PRO A 8 -3.64 -16.66 -2.11
CA PRO A 8 -2.95 -17.80 -1.50
C PRO A 8 -1.52 -17.99 -1.98
N ASP A 9 -1.21 -17.45 -3.15
CA ASP A 9 0.10 -17.52 -3.79
C ASP A 9 1.06 -16.40 -3.34
N VAL A 10 0.55 -15.43 -2.61
CA VAL A 10 1.28 -14.21 -2.25
C VAL A 10 1.54 -14.12 -0.76
N VAL A 11 0.53 -14.41 0.07
CA VAL A 11 0.62 -14.31 1.52
C VAL A 11 1.19 -15.59 2.09
N THR A 12 2.42 -15.51 2.62
CA THR A 12 3.12 -16.64 3.27
C THR A 12 3.45 -16.26 4.70
N GLU A 13 4.01 -17.19 5.49
CA GLU A 13 4.43 -16.94 6.87
C GLU A 13 5.43 -15.79 6.98
N ASP A 14 6.28 -15.63 5.98
CA ASP A 14 7.36 -14.65 6.00
C ASP A 14 6.95 -13.30 5.38
N THR A 15 5.70 -13.18 4.90
CA THR A 15 5.23 -11.96 4.25
C THR A 15 4.80 -10.94 5.30
N GLU A 16 5.45 -9.78 5.31
CA GLU A 16 4.97 -8.62 6.05
C GLU A 16 3.79 -8.01 5.30
N TYR A 17 2.67 -7.80 5.97
CA TYR A 17 1.51 -7.21 5.32
C TYR A 17 0.65 -6.42 6.29
N GLU A 18 -0.16 -5.53 5.72
CA GLU A 18 -1.09 -4.70 6.47
C GLU A 18 -2.40 -4.58 5.70
N PHE A 19 -3.52 -4.51 6.42
CA PHE A 19 -4.84 -4.33 5.83
C PHE A 19 -5.30 -2.88 5.98
N LYS A 20 -5.85 -2.31 4.91
CA LYS A 20 -6.46 -0.99 4.91
C LYS A 20 -7.81 -1.04 4.21
N ALA A 21 -8.83 -0.44 4.83
CA ALA A 21 -10.12 -0.31 4.17
C ALA A 21 -10.01 0.62 2.96
N LEU A 22 -9.37 1.77 3.16
CA LEU A 22 -9.11 2.76 2.12
C LEU A 22 -7.92 3.61 2.59
N LEU A 23 -7.10 4.07 1.66
CA LEU A 23 -6.03 5.01 2.00
C LEU A 23 -6.61 6.41 2.13
N LYS A 24 -6.36 7.06 3.27
CA LYS A 24 -6.88 8.39 3.55
C LYS A 24 -6.05 9.45 2.86
N GLN A 25 -6.72 10.26 2.05
CA GLN A 25 -6.10 11.33 1.29
C GLN A 25 -5.69 12.51 2.18
N ASP A 26 -6.48 12.78 3.21
CA ASP A 26 -6.25 13.91 4.13
C ASP A 26 -5.18 13.64 5.18
N ASN A 27 -4.78 12.39 5.36
CA ASN A 27 -3.73 12.03 6.30
C ASN A 27 -2.90 10.87 5.75
N PRO A 28 -2.01 11.15 4.77
CA PRO A 28 -1.23 10.09 4.13
C PRO A 28 -0.03 9.63 4.97
N VAL A 29 0.35 10.36 6.01
CA VAL A 29 1.58 10.12 6.76
C VAL A 29 1.64 8.69 7.28
N LYS A 30 0.53 8.19 7.83
CA LYS A 30 0.49 6.89 8.48
C LYS A 30 0.77 5.73 7.52
N TRP A 31 0.07 5.68 6.39
CA TRP A 31 0.30 4.62 5.42
C TRP A 31 1.58 4.83 4.63
N ALA A 32 2.00 6.10 4.42
CA ALA A 32 3.27 6.40 3.77
C ALA A 32 4.45 5.92 4.60
N LYS A 33 4.40 6.06 5.93
CA LYS A 33 5.44 5.53 6.82
C LYS A 33 5.51 4.01 6.79
N THR A 34 4.38 3.33 6.62
CA THR A 34 4.37 1.89 6.42
C THR A 34 5.13 1.51 5.15
N ILE A 35 4.89 2.24 4.06
CA ILE A 35 5.62 2.03 2.80
C ILE A 35 7.12 2.21 2.99
N VAL A 36 7.52 3.29 3.64
CA VAL A 36 8.94 3.59 3.92
C VAL A 36 9.56 2.50 4.79
N GLY A 37 8.85 2.06 5.82
CA GLY A 37 9.33 0.98 6.69
C GLY A 37 9.56 -0.32 5.93
N TYR A 38 8.64 -0.69 5.06
CA TYR A 38 8.80 -1.88 4.22
C TYR A 38 10.00 -1.76 3.27
N ALA A 39 10.16 -0.58 2.64
CA ALA A 39 11.28 -0.36 1.72
C ALA A 39 12.64 -0.41 2.42
N ASN A 40 12.70 -0.01 3.67
CA ASN A 40 13.92 -0.03 4.48
C ASN A 40 14.20 -1.40 5.11
N ASP A 41 13.30 -2.35 4.94
CA ASP A 41 13.45 -3.72 5.43
C ASP A 41 13.41 -4.68 4.24
N GLN A 42 12.64 -5.73 4.33
CA GLN A 42 12.58 -6.77 3.29
C GLN A 42 11.39 -6.60 2.34
N GLY A 43 10.76 -5.43 2.35
CA GLY A 43 9.55 -5.20 1.60
C GLY A 43 8.32 -5.62 2.38
N GLY A 44 7.16 -5.49 1.75
CA GLY A 44 5.89 -5.85 2.36
C GLY A 44 4.75 -5.54 1.42
N ILE A 45 3.54 -5.88 1.85
CA ILE A 45 2.35 -5.70 1.03
C ILE A 45 1.28 -4.97 1.84
N ILE A 46 0.69 -3.93 1.24
CA ILE A 46 -0.51 -3.29 1.79
C ILE A 46 -1.69 -3.73 0.93
N PHE A 47 -2.67 -4.36 1.56
CA PHE A 47 -3.91 -4.74 0.90
C PHE A 47 -4.98 -3.70 1.19
N VAL A 48 -5.50 -3.06 0.15
CA VAL A 48 -6.53 -2.02 0.24
C VAL A 48 -7.87 -2.58 -0.21
N GLY A 49 -8.91 -2.28 0.52
CA GLY A 49 -10.24 -2.87 0.33
C GLY A 49 -10.49 -4.05 1.26
N VAL A 50 -9.82 -4.04 2.42
CA VAL A 50 -9.85 -5.15 3.39
C VAL A 50 -10.08 -4.57 4.78
N SER A 51 -10.94 -5.22 5.56
CA SER A 51 -11.18 -4.82 6.95
C SER A 51 -10.04 -5.29 7.85
N ASN A 52 -10.02 -4.79 9.08
CA ASN A 52 -8.96 -5.10 10.04
C ASN A 52 -8.84 -6.59 10.36
N ASP A 53 -9.92 -7.34 10.22
CA ASP A 53 -9.93 -8.78 10.47
C ASP A 53 -9.57 -9.62 9.23
N GLY A 54 -9.16 -8.96 8.15
CA GLY A 54 -8.73 -9.65 6.94
C GLY A 54 -9.85 -10.01 5.99
N GLU A 55 -11.06 -9.48 6.20
CA GLU A 55 -12.19 -9.72 5.32
C GLU A 55 -12.14 -8.77 4.13
N ALA A 56 -12.09 -9.33 2.92
CA ALA A 56 -12.02 -8.56 1.69
C ALA A 56 -13.41 -8.11 1.26
N PHE A 57 -13.66 -6.82 1.21
CA PHE A 57 -14.89 -6.26 0.66
C PHE A 57 -14.66 -5.58 -0.69
N GLY A 58 -13.44 -5.16 -0.97
CA GLY A 58 -13.04 -4.63 -2.26
C GLY A 58 -13.38 -3.17 -2.49
N LEU A 59 -12.79 -2.64 -3.55
CA LEU A 59 -12.98 -1.26 -4.02
C LEU A 59 -13.46 -1.31 -5.46
N ASP A 60 -14.25 -0.32 -5.89
CA ASP A 60 -14.59 -0.19 -7.30
C ASP A 60 -13.40 0.33 -8.11
N LEU A 61 -13.49 0.28 -9.42
CA LEU A 61 -12.38 0.68 -10.30
C LEU A 61 -11.99 2.14 -10.12
N ASN A 62 -12.95 3.01 -9.86
CA ASN A 62 -12.67 4.42 -9.63
C ASN A 62 -11.85 4.63 -8.35
N GLU A 63 -12.22 3.94 -7.27
CA GLU A 63 -11.47 3.96 -6.01
C GLU A 63 -10.06 3.39 -6.17
N ILE A 64 -9.92 2.33 -6.98
CA ILE A 64 -8.61 1.74 -7.30
C ILE A 64 -7.72 2.77 -7.99
N ASP A 65 -8.24 3.45 -9.02
CA ASP A 65 -7.48 4.47 -9.76
C ASP A 65 -7.10 5.65 -8.87
N GLN A 66 -8.02 6.12 -8.03
CA GLN A 66 -7.74 7.20 -7.09
C GLN A 66 -6.66 6.80 -6.09
N THR A 67 -6.68 5.55 -5.61
CA THR A 67 -5.68 5.05 -4.68
C THR A 67 -4.30 5.01 -5.33
N LYS A 68 -4.20 4.48 -6.54
CA LYS A 68 -2.92 4.45 -7.27
C LYS A 68 -2.37 5.85 -7.50
N ASN A 69 -3.22 6.79 -7.90
CA ASN A 69 -2.82 8.18 -8.13
C ASN A 69 -2.34 8.85 -6.84
N LEU A 70 -3.03 8.60 -5.74
CA LEU A 70 -2.64 9.12 -4.43
C LEU A 70 -1.27 8.58 -3.99
N VAL A 71 -1.06 7.28 -4.13
CA VAL A 71 0.21 6.64 -3.77
C VAL A 71 1.34 7.19 -4.65
N ALA A 72 1.12 7.33 -5.95
CA ALA A 72 2.12 7.87 -6.87
C ALA A 72 2.52 9.30 -6.49
N ARG A 73 1.55 10.12 -6.13
CA ARG A 73 1.79 11.51 -5.74
C ARG A 73 2.61 11.60 -4.45
N VAL A 74 2.25 10.80 -3.44
CA VAL A 74 2.96 10.78 -2.16
C VAL A 74 4.37 10.22 -2.34
N ASN A 75 4.53 9.17 -3.13
CA ASN A 75 5.85 8.62 -3.44
C ASN A 75 6.73 9.67 -4.12
N ASP A 76 6.17 10.41 -5.07
CA ASP A 76 6.92 11.44 -5.80
C ASP A 76 7.31 12.61 -4.90
N ARG A 77 6.41 13.08 -4.04
CA ARG A 77 6.57 14.30 -3.26
C ARG A 77 7.21 14.11 -1.88
N ASN A 78 6.96 12.98 -1.26
CA ASN A 78 7.24 12.80 0.16
C ASN A 78 8.20 11.66 0.49
N ILE A 79 8.53 10.80 -0.45
CA ILE A 79 9.38 9.63 -0.21
C ILE A 79 10.66 9.74 -1.06
N PHE A 80 11.82 9.68 -0.39
CA PHE A 80 13.12 9.90 -1.05
C PHE A 80 14.17 8.91 -0.54
N PRO A 81 14.87 8.19 -1.43
CA PRO A 81 14.54 8.05 -2.84
C PRO A 81 13.18 7.39 -3.05
N HIS A 82 12.60 7.54 -4.23
CA HIS A 82 11.29 6.95 -4.52
C HIS A 82 11.34 5.44 -4.42
N VAL A 83 10.26 4.85 -3.88
CA VAL A 83 10.16 3.40 -3.74
C VAL A 83 9.50 2.79 -4.98
N LYS A 84 9.79 1.52 -5.21
CA LYS A 84 9.15 0.75 -6.27
C LYS A 84 7.97 -0.02 -5.69
N ILE A 85 6.81 0.15 -6.29
CA ILE A 85 5.57 -0.50 -5.86
C ILE A 85 5.01 -1.27 -7.05
N SER A 86 4.77 -2.55 -6.82
CA SER A 86 4.10 -3.43 -7.78
C SER A 86 2.68 -3.64 -7.33
N TYR A 87 1.73 -3.54 -8.26
CA TYR A 87 0.32 -3.67 -7.92
C TYR A 87 -0.24 -5.00 -8.39
N MET A 88 -1.11 -5.57 -7.56
CA MET A 88 -1.92 -6.73 -7.88
C MET A 88 -3.37 -6.38 -7.62
N MET A 89 -4.28 -6.86 -8.47
CA MET A 89 -5.70 -6.55 -8.32
C MET A 89 -6.49 -7.84 -8.56
N ARG A 90 -7.32 -8.21 -7.58
CA ARG A 90 -8.15 -9.42 -7.66
C ARG A 90 -9.57 -9.14 -7.25
N SER A 91 -10.51 -9.67 -8.03
CA SER A 91 -11.93 -9.52 -7.79
C SER A 91 -12.36 -10.29 -6.54
N VAL A 92 -13.23 -9.66 -5.74
CA VAL A 92 -13.78 -10.30 -4.54
C VAL A 92 -15.09 -11.02 -4.83
N ASP A 93 -15.68 -10.83 -6.02
CA ASP A 93 -16.94 -11.43 -6.40
C ASP A 93 -16.94 -11.88 -7.87
N GLU A 94 -17.97 -12.60 -8.25
CA GLU A 94 -18.12 -13.12 -9.61
C GLU A 94 -18.47 -12.04 -10.64
N THR A 95 -19.01 -10.91 -10.19
CA THR A 95 -19.38 -9.81 -11.08
C THR A 95 -18.20 -8.96 -11.48
N ALA A 96 -17.07 -9.09 -10.78
CA ALA A 96 -15.84 -8.34 -11.01
C ALA A 96 -16.05 -6.82 -10.90
N ASP A 97 -16.93 -6.39 -9.99
CA ASP A 97 -17.21 -4.97 -9.73
C ASP A 97 -16.35 -4.41 -8.61
N HIS A 98 -15.87 -5.27 -7.71
CA HIS A 98 -15.07 -4.86 -6.56
C HIS A 98 -13.79 -5.69 -6.49
N PHE A 99 -12.69 -5.01 -6.15
CA PHE A 99 -11.36 -5.61 -6.18
C PHE A 99 -10.57 -5.24 -4.93
N VAL A 100 -9.75 -6.17 -4.46
CA VAL A 100 -8.69 -5.84 -3.52
C VAL A 100 -7.46 -5.42 -4.31
N LEU A 101 -6.86 -4.30 -3.90
CA LEU A 101 -5.61 -3.82 -4.45
C LEU A 101 -4.47 -4.23 -3.51
N GLY A 102 -3.57 -5.07 -3.99
CA GLY A 102 -2.34 -5.40 -3.29
C GLY A 102 -1.23 -4.50 -3.76
N MET A 103 -0.61 -3.77 -2.82
CA MET A 103 0.51 -2.88 -3.10
C MET A 103 1.77 -3.52 -2.54
N LYS A 104 2.57 -4.13 -3.40
CA LYS A 104 3.82 -4.76 -3.00
C LYS A 104 4.94 -3.73 -3.05
N VAL A 105 5.47 -3.38 -1.88
CA VAL A 105 6.59 -2.47 -1.75
C VAL A 105 7.87 -3.30 -1.82
N LEU A 106 8.74 -2.94 -2.77
CA LEU A 106 10.00 -3.65 -2.95
C LEU A 106 11.07 -3.07 -2.01
N PRO A 107 11.99 -3.92 -1.50
CA PRO A 107 13.08 -3.42 -0.67
C PRO A 107 13.97 -2.48 -1.47
N ALA A 108 14.38 -1.38 -0.83
CA ALA A 108 15.25 -0.38 -1.43
C ALA A 108 16.71 -0.73 -1.20
N GLU A 109 17.58 -0.26 -2.09
CA GLU A 109 19.03 -0.49 -1.98
C GLU A 109 19.70 0.51 -1.04
N SER A 110 19.05 1.64 -0.79
CA SER A 110 19.54 2.68 0.12
C SER A 110 18.44 3.11 1.07
N VAL A 111 18.80 3.82 2.14
CA VAL A 111 17.84 4.27 3.14
C VAL A 111 16.82 5.21 2.51
N VAL A 112 15.55 4.89 2.71
CA VAL A 112 14.41 5.67 2.24
C VAL A 112 13.89 6.52 3.40
N ARG A 113 13.53 7.76 3.10
CA ARG A 113 13.04 8.71 4.10
C ARG A 113 11.72 9.31 3.66
N TYR A 114 10.88 9.60 4.64
CA TYR A 114 9.64 10.35 4.45
C TYR A 114 9.88 11.82 4.74
N ARG A 115 9.48 12.69 3.80
CA ARG A 115 9.56 14.14 3.97
C ARG A 115 8.15 14.70 3.98
N GLU A 116 7.79 15.40 5.04
CA GLU A 116 6.45 15.93 5.23
C GLU A 116 6.27 17.27 4.52
N GLY A 117 5.27 17.34 3.64
CA GLY A 117 4.89 18.56 2.94
C GLY A 117 5.88 19.05 1.90
N ASP A 118 5.44 19.98 1.06
CA ASP A 118 6.26 20.56 -0.01
C ASP A 118 7.24 21.61 0.50
N PHE A 119 6.92 22.25 1.62
CA PHE A 119 7.70 23.34 2.17
C PHE A 119 8.35 23.00 3.49
N ASN A 120 8.11 21.83 4.01
CA ASN A 120 8.60 21.38 5.29
C ASN A 120 9.86 20.54 5.08
N GLU A 121 10.96 20.95 5.69
CA GLU A 121 12.24 20.27 5.58
C GLU A 121 12.41 19.14 6.59
N THR A 122 11.42 18.91 7.44
CA THR A 122 11.48 17.81 8.41
C THR A 122 11.51 16.47 7.70
N VAL A 123 12.53 15.68 7.99
CA VAL A 123 12.72 14.37 7.38
C VAL A 123 12.60 13.30 8.45
N TYR A 124 11.72 12.33 8.21
CA TYR A 124 11.56 11.19 9.10
C TYR A 124 12.34 10.01 8.56
N CYS A 125 13.18 9.43 9.41
CA CYS A 125 13.91 8.20 9.11
C CYS A 125 13.14 7.01 9.68
N CYS A 126 13.04 5.95 8.89
CA CYS A 126 12.42 4.71 9.34
C CYS A 126 13.44 3.60 9.43
#